data_42de517707ca743accc41a62b18f7b33
#
_entry.id   42de517707ca743accc41a62b18f7b33
#
_cell.length_a   1.000
_cell.length_b   1.000
_cell.length_c   1.000
_cell.angle_alpha   90.00
_cell.angle_beta   90.00
_cell.angle_gamma   90.00
#
_symmetry.space_group_name_H-M   'P 1'
#
loop_
_entity.id
_entity.type
_entity.pdbx_description
1 polymer ?
#
loop_
_entity_poly.entity_id
_entity_poly.type
_entity_poly.pdbx_seq_one_letter_code
_entity_poly.pdbx_strand_id
1 'polypeptide(L)'
;GLNCMFTFMNTARIGTGLEGLAASEASFQGALRYAKDRIQFRSLTGRKNQDGPADPIIVHPDVRRMLLTQKAFAEGNRALAAYCMQLVDVTLYGDDAQEKKLADTKLAFLTPIVKAFLTETAQESTSYGMQVYGGHGFIKEWGMEQLARDTRICTMYEGTTGIQAIDLLGRKVMGSNGELLNVFVQEVREYCESLRGKAQFSAWTNALTS
;
A
#
# COMPACT_ATOMS: atom_id res chain seq x y z
N GLY A 1 -17.58 26.42 8.92
CA GLY A 1 -18.13 25.63 7.85
C GLY A 1 -17.09 24.71 7.19
N LEU A 2 -16.92 24.81 5.87
CA LEU A 2 -16.08 23.90 5.08
C LEU A 2 -14.64 23.79 5.57
N ASN A 3 -14.00 24.88 5.96
CA ASN A 3 -12.64 24.85 6.46
C ASN A 3 -12.49 23.99 7.74
N CYS A 4 -13.47 24.03 8.64
CA CYS A 4 -13.45 23.18 9.84
C CYS A 4 -13.62 21.69 9.48
N MET A 5 -14.39 21.38 8.44
CA MET A 5 -14.52 20.00 7.93
C MET A 5 -13.19 19.48 7.39
N PHE A 6 -12.41 20.30 6.69
CA PHE A 6 -11.12 19.87 6.13
C PHE A 6 -10.05 19.58 7.19
N THR A 7 -10.18 20.09 8.41
CA THR A 7 -9.22 19.79 9.50
C THR A 7 -9.16 18.30 9.87
N PHE A 8 -10.29 17.60 9.87
CA PHE A 8 -10.29 16.16 10.18
C PHE A 8 -10.23 15.26 8.95
N MET A 9 -10.55 15.78 7.76
CA MET A 9 -10.59 14.97 6.54
C MET A 9 -9.23 14.35 6.15
N ASN A 10 -8.12 15.02 6.42
CA ASN A 10 -6.81 14.45 6.15
C ASN A 10 -6.57 13.20 7.01
N THR A 11 -6.89 13.27 8.29
CA THR A 11 -6.78 12.12 9.21
C THR A 11 -7.73 10.99 8.79
N ALA A 12 -8.99 11.30 8.42
CA ALA A 12 -9.95 10.32 7.93
C ALA A 12 -9.46 9.61 6.65
N ARG A 13 -8.86 10.35 5.71
CA ARG A 13 -8.28 9.78 4.49
C ARG A 13 -7.12 8.83 4.76
N ILE A 14 -6.25 9.16 5.71
CA ILE A 14 -5.17 8.25 6.15
C ILE A 14 -5.78 7.01 6.80
N GLY A 15 -6.79 7.18 7.67
CA GLY A 15 -7.54 6.09 8.29
C GLY A 15 -8.11 5.12 7.25
N THR A 16 -8.74 5.63 6.18
CA THR A 16 -9.23 4.81 5.06
C THR A 16 -8.10 4.06 4.34
N GLY A 17 -6.94 4.69 4.18
CA GLY A 17 -5.74 4.01 3.68
C GLY A 17 -5.32 2.85 4.57
N LEU A 18 -5.37 3.02 5.89
CA LEU A 18 -5.04 1.96 6.87
C LEU A 18 -6.04 0.80 6.84
N GLU A 19 -7.33 1.05 6.58
CA GLU A 19 -8.30 -0.04 6.33
C GLU A 19 -7.89 -0.88 5.12
N GLY A 20 -7.49 -0.23 4.03
CA GLY A 20 -6.94 -0.92 2.85
C GLY A 20 -5.70 -1.74 3.18
N LEU A 21 -4.75 -1.17 3.95
CA LEU A 21 -3.57 -1.91 4.41
C LEU A 21 -3.95 -3.13 5.24
N ALA A 22 -4.89 -3.00 6.17
CA ALA A 22 -5.33 -4.11 7.01
C ALA A 22 -5.95 -5.25 6.18
N ALA A 23 -6.77 -4.92 5.19
CA ALA A 23 -7.36 -5.88 4.27
C ALA A 23 -6.29 -6.58 3.40
N SER A 24 -5.29 -5.83 2.90
CA SER A 24 -4.16 -6.38 2.14
C SER A 24 -3.38 -7.39 2.96
N GLU A 25 -3.06 -7.06 4.20
CA GLU A 25 -2.32 -7.95 5.12
C GLU A 25 -3.14 -9.20 5.45
N ALA A 26 -4.42 -9.05 5.77
CA ALA A 26 -5.31 -10.17 6.07
C ALA A 26 -5.42 -11.13 4.86
N SER A 27 -5.57 -10.57 3.66
CA SER A 27 -5.60 -11.32 2.40
C SER A 27 -4.30 -12.09 2.17
N PHE A 28 -3.15 -11.42 2.31
CA PHE A 28 -1.84 -12.05 2.14
C PHE A 28 -1.61 -13.20 3.12
N GLN A 29 -1.86 -12.98 4.41
CA GLN A 29 -1.66 -14.00 5.44
C GLN A 29 -2.56 -15.21 5.23
N GLY A 30 -3.83 -15.00 4.87
CA GLY A 30 -4.76 -16.05 4.53
C GLY A 30 -4.32 -16.83 3.29
N ALA A 31 -4.01 -16.12 2.19
CA ALA A 31 -3.57 -16.71 0.94
C ALA A 31 -2.27 -17.51 1.08
N LEU A 32 -1.31 -17.00 1.86
CA LEU A 32 -0.04 -17.69 2.12
C LEU A 32 -0.25 -19.00 2.87
N ARG A 33 -1.10 -19.01 3.90
CA ARG A 33 -1.45 -20.21 4.66
C ARG A 33 -2.12 -21.23 3.77
N TYR A 34 -3.16 -20.81 3.05
CA TYR A 34 -3.87 -21.68 2.11
C TYR A 34 -2.94 -22.28 1.05
N ALA A 35 -2.04 -21.47 0.47
CA ALA A 35 -1.12 -21.93 -0.58
C ALA A 35 -0.09 -22.96 -0.09
N LYS A 36 0.26 -22.95 1.20
CA LYS A 36 1.13 -23.97 1.82
C LYS A 36 0.40 -25.29 2.08
N ASP A 37 -0.89 -25.22 2.41
CA ASP A 37 -1.68 -26.39 2.83
C ASP A 37 -2.39 -27.05 1.64
N ARG A 38 -2.88 -26.27 0.69
CA ARG A 38 -3.58 -26.79 -0.49
C ARG A 38 -2.62 -27.50 -1.43
N ILE A 39 -2.89 -28.77 -1.70
CA ILE A 39 -2.15 -29.56 -2.69
C ILE A 39 -2.94 -29.66 -3.99
N GLN A 40 -2.28 -29.39 -5.13
CA GLN A 40 -2.86 -29.52 -6.46
C GLN A 40 -1.77 -29.52 -7.53
N PHE A 41 -1.87 -30.42 -8.50
CA PHE A 41 -0.87 -30.61 -9.56
C PHE A 41 0.55 -30.91 -9.05
N ARG A 42 1.51 -30.89 -9.95
CA ARG A 42 2.96 -31.05 -9.69
C ARG A 42 3.70 -29.82 -10.13
N SER A 43 4.78 -29.51 -9.42
CA SER A 43 5.68 -28.44 -9.83
C SER A 43 6.30 -28.73 -11.20
N LEU A 44 6.43 -27.69 -12.04
CA LEU A 44 7.10 -27.78 -13.35
C LEU A 44 8.59 -28.17 -13.24
N THR A 45 9.20 -27.96 -12.08
CA THR A 45 10.62 -28.28 -11.79
C THR A 45 10.79 -29.60 -11.04
N GLY A 46 9.82 -30.50 -11.16
CA GLY A 46 9.82 -31.81 -10.51
C GLY A 46 9.08 -31.83 -9.18
N ARG A 47 8.70 -33.04 -8.75
CA ARG A 47 7.95 -33.31 -7.54
C ARG A 47 8.59 -32.69 -6.30
N LYS A 48 7.83 -31.93 -5.51
CA LYS A 48 8.28 -31.29 -4.25
C LYS A 48 7.77 -32.01 -3.02
N ASN A 49 6.57 -32.58 -3.08
CA ASN A 49 6.02 -33.49 -2.06
C ASN A 49 6.21 -34.94 -2.54
N GLN A 50 7.27 -35.60 -2.08
CA GLN A 50 7.67 -36.93 -2.57
C GLN A 50 6.59 -37.99 -2.33
N ASP A 51 6.02 -37.99 -1.14
CA ASP A 51 5.10 -39.03 -0.66
C ASP A 51 3.63 -38.70 -0.92
N GLY A 52 3.31 -37.45 -1.21
CA GLY A 52 1.94 -37.00 -1.40
C GLY A 52 1.44 -37.13 -2.84
N PRO A 53 0.12 -37.11 -3.06
CA PRO A 53 -0.51 -37.26 -4.37
C PRO A 53 -0.29 -36.02 -5.27
N ALA A 54 -0.01 -34.86 -4.68
CA ALA A 54 0.22 -33.58 -5.37
C ALA A 54 1.20 -32.70 -4.59
N ASP A 55 1.65 -31.60 -5.17
CA ASP A 55 2.49 -30.61 -4.51
C ASP A 55 1.63 -29.48 -3.91
N PRO A 56 2.09 -28.78 -2.83
CA PRO A 56 1.46 -27.57 -2.36
C PRO A 56 1.43 -26.49 -3.47
N ILE A 57 0.32 -25.76 -3.58
CA ILE A 57 0.17 -24.80 -4.69
C ILE A 57 1.15 -23.62 -4.64
N ILE A 58 1.77 -23.37 -3.48
CA ILE A 58 2.83 -22.35 -3.34
C ILE A 58 4.04 -22.61 -4.26
N VAL A 59 4.22 -23.81 -4.79
CA VAL A 59 5.34 -24.12 -5.70
C VAL A 59 5.10 -23.59 -7.11
N HIS A 60 3.85 -23.24 -7.46
CA HIS A 60 3.50 -22.77 -8.78
C HIS A 60 3.91 -21.30 -8.99
N PRO A 61 4.54 -20.95 -10.14
CA PRO A 61 5.07 -19.60 -10.36
C PRO A 61 3.99 -18.51 -10.27
N ASP A 62 2.80 -18.72 -10.79
CA ASP A 62 1.73 -17.71 -10.75
C ASP A 62 1.19 -17.49 -9.34
N VAL A 63 1.06 -18.55 -8.53
CA VAL A 63 0.70 -18.43 -7.11
C VAL A 63 1.76 -17.62 -6.38
N ARG A 64 3.06 -17.88 -6.63
CA ARG A 64 4.16 -17.10 -6.06
C ARG A 64 4.12 -15.63 -6.46
N ARG A 65 3.83 -15.35 -7.74
CA ARG A 65 3.68 -13.97 -8.23
C ARG A 65 2.59 -13.24 -7.44
N MET A 66 1.40 -13.83 -7.31
CA MET A 66 0.29 -13.25 -6.56
C MET A 66 0.63 -13.02 -5.08
N LEU A 67 1.28 -13.99 -4.43
CA LEU A 67 1.72 -13.86 -3.04
C LEU A 67 2.80 -12.78 -2.85
N LEU A 68 3.79 -12.72 -3.74
CA LEU A 68 4.84 -11.72 -3.68
C LEU A 68 4.30 -10.31 -3.92
N THR A 69 3.36 -10.15 -4.85
CA THR A 69 2.69 -8.86 -5.08
C THR A 69 1.93 -8.40 -3.83
N GLN A 70 1.12 -9.27 -3.24
CA GLN A 70 0.40 -8.97 -2.00
C GLN A 70 1.37 -8.60 -0.86
N LYS A 71 2.46 -9.36 -0.71
CA LYS A 71 3.49 -9.09 0.31
C LYS A 71 4.14 -7.73 0.09
N ALA A 72 4.52 -7.42 -1.14
CA ALA A 72 5.15 -6.14 -1.48
C ALA A 72 4.20 -4.97 -1.18
N PHE A 73 2.92 -5.09 -1.50
CA PHE A 73 1.92 -4.07 -1.17
C PHE A 73 1.72 -3.96 0.34
N ALA A 74 1.54 -5.05 1.07
CA ALA A 74 1.32 -5.02 2.51
C ALA A 74 2.52 -4.38 3.26
N GLU A 75 3.75 -4.75 2.91
CA GLU A 75 4.95 -4.20 3.56
C GLU A 75 5.25 -2.75 3.14
N GLY A 76 5.17 -2.44 1.83
CA GLY A 76 5.40 -1.09 1.31
C GLY A 76 4.34 -0.10 1.80
N ASN A 77 3.06 -0.49 1.78
CA ASN A 77 1.97 0.34 2.28
C ASN A 77 2.11 0.60 3.79
N ARG A 78 2.57 -0.38 4.56
CA ARG A 78 2.84 -0.23 5.99
C ARG A 78 3.94 0.79 6.24
N ALA A 79 5.02 0.75 5.47
CA ALA A 79 6.11 1.72 5.58
C ALA A 79 5.61 3.14 5.26
N LEU A 80 4.86 3.32 4.15
CA LEU A 80 4.30 4.60 3.76
C LEU A 80 3.29 5.12 4.80
N ALA A 81 2.42 4.26 5.31
CA ALA A 81 1.46 4.62 6.35
C ALA A 81 2.17 5.05 7.65
N ALA A 82 3.18 4.29 8.09
CA ALA A 82 3.96 4.62 9.29
C ALA A 82 4.68 5.97 9.14
N TYR A 83 5.24 6.26 7.98
CA TYR A 83 5.85 7.55 7.68
C TYR A 83 4.82 8.69 7.79
N CYS A 84 3.64 8.53 7.20
CA CYS A 84 2.60 9.56 7.31
C CYS A 84 2.07 9.73 8.75
N MET A 85 1.96 8.64 9.52
CA MET A 85 1.58 8.73 10.93
C MET A 85 2.64 9.45 11.77
N GLN A 86 3.93 9.24 11.50
CA GLN A 86 5.00 10.00 12.13
C GLN A 86 4.89 11.50 11.82
N LEU A 87 4.56 11.88 10.58
CA LEU A 87 4.31 13.29 10.24
C LEU A 87 3.10 13.86 10.99
N VAL A 88 2.04 13.07 11.19
CA VAL A 88 0.89 13.47 12.04
C VAL A 88 1.36 13.73 13.48
N ASP A 89 2.15 12.84 14.06
CA ASP A 89 2.66 12.99 15.43
C ASP A 89 3.52 14.25 15.58
N VAL A 90 4.43 14.49 14.63
CA VAL A 90 5.25 15.72 14.61
C VAL A 90 4.37 16.97 14.50
N THR A 91 3.36 16.96 13.65
CA THR A 91 2.43 18.09 13.48
C THR A 91 1.66 18.40 14.77
N LEU A 92 1.24 17.38 15.49
CA LEU A 92 0.43 17.54 16.71
C LEU A 92 1.29 17.82 17.95
N TYR A 93 2.36 17.08 18.13
CA TYR A 93 3.10 16.98 19.40
C TYR A 93 4.55 17.47 19.32
N GLY A 94 5.08 17.79 18.13
CA GLY A 94 6.44 18.33 17.99
C GLY A 94 6.63 19.65 18.76
N ASP A 95 7.84 19.94 19.22
CA ASP A 95 8.16 21.15 19.96
C ASP A 95 8.59 22.32 19.04
N ASP A 96 9.22 22.00 17.91
CA ASP A 96 9.72 22.99 16.96
C ASP A 96 8.65 23.40 15.93
N ALA A 97 8.38 24.70 15.84
CA ALA A 97 7.37 25.26 14.95
C ALA A 97 7.73 25.08 13.45
N GLN A 98 9.02 25.04 13.12
CA GLN A 98 9.48 24.84 11.74
C GLN A 98 9.35 23.38 11.33
N GLU A 99 9.69 22.44 12.21
CA GLU A 99 9.48 21.00 12.01
C GLU A 99 7.99 20.68 11.84
N LYS A 100 7.13 21.24 12.69
CA LYS A 100 5.66 21.10 12.56
C LYS A 100 5.16 21.55 11.19
N LYS A 101 5.60 22.73 10.75
CA LYS A 101 5.20 23.29 9.45
C LYS A 101 5.69 22.43 8.29
N LEU A 102 6.91 21.91 8.38
CA LEU A 102 7.47 21.03 7.35
C LEU A 102 6.71 19.69 7.30
N ALA A 103 6.40 19.11 8.46
CA ALA A 103 5.61 17.88 8.56
C ALA A 103 4.21 18.06 7.98
N ASP A 104 3.51 19.16 8.31
CA ASP A 104 2.20 19.48 7.75
C ASP A 104 2.24 19.65 6.22
N THR A 105 3.28 20.31 5.70
CA THR A 105 3.51 20.47 4.26
C THR A 105 3.65 19.12 3.54
N LYS A 106 4.47 18.23 4.07
CA LYS A 106 4.67 16.87 3.54
C LYS A 106 3.39 16.04 3.64
N LEU A 107 2.73 16.09 4.79
CA LEU A 107 1.47 15.38 5.03
C LEU A 107 0.37 15.83 4.07
N ALA A 108 0.26 17.15 3.83
CA ALA A 108 -0.70 17.70 2.88
C ALA A 108 -0.49 17.17 1.45
N PHE A 109 0.77 16.99 1.03
CA PHE A 109 1.11 16.42 -0.27
C PHE A 109 0.83 14.91 -0.32
N LEU A 110 1.21 14.16 0.72
CA LEU A 110 1.12 12.70 0.74
C LEU A 110 -0.29 12.16 0.98
N THR A 111 -1.16 12.88 1.68
CA THR A 111 -2.51 12.41 2.04
C THR A 111 -3.31 11.87 0.84
N PRO A 112 -3.47 12.57 -0.30
CA PRO A 112 -4.19 12.03 -1.45
C PRO A 112 -3.48 10.80 -2.06
N ILE A 113 -2.16 10.74 -2.02
CA ILE A 113 -1.38 9.59 -2.49
C ILE A 113 -1.66 8.37 -1.61
N VAL A 114 -1.52 8.53 -0.30
CA VAL A 114 -1.74 7.45 0.67
C VAL A 114 -3.14 6.88 0.53
N LYS A 115 -4.16 7.74 0.55
CA LYS A 115 -5.55 7.29 0.42
C LYS A 115 -5.77 6.50 -0.87
N ALA A 116 -5.38 7.05 -2.02
CA ALA A 116 -5.59 6.39 -3.31
C ALA A 116 -4.75 5.11 -3.45
N PHE A 117 -3.46 5.19 -3.18
CA PHE A 117 -2.55 4.07 -3.41
C PHE A 117 -2.84 2.89 -2.50
N LEU A 118 -3.04 3.12 -1.20
CA LEU A 118 -3.28 2.05 -0.25
C LEU A 118 -4.61 1.33 -0.53
N THR A 119 -5.64 2.07 -0.92
CA THR A 119 -6.96 1.47 -1.18
C THR A 119 -7.02 0.74 -2.53
N GLU A 120 -6.38 1.25 -3.59
CA GLU A 120 -6.33 0.58 -4.89
C GLU A 120 -5.47 -0.71 -4.82
N THR A 121 -4.30 -0.65 -4.20
CA THR A 121 -3.45 -1.84 -4.02
C THR A 121 -4.09 -2.87 -3.10
N ALA A 122 -4.92 -2.44 -2.16
CA ALA A 122 -5.71 -3.34 -1.32
C ALA A 122 -6.77 -4.09 -2.14
N GLN A 123 -7.45 -3.41 -3.06
CA GLN A 123 -8.40 -4.05 -3.96
C GLN A 123 -7.71 -5.11 -4.84
N GLU A 124 -6.53 -4.82 -5.34
CA GLU A 124 -5.73 -5.79 -6.09
C GLU A 124 -5.27 -6.96 -5.22
N SER A 125 -4.78 -6.69 -4.00
CA SER A 125 -4.35 -7.72 -3.04
C SER A 125 -5.48 -8.68 -2.68
N THR A 126 -6.67 -8.17 -2.36
CA THR A 126 -7.80 -9.02 -1.99
C THR A 126 -8.32 -9.83 -3.18
N SER A 127 -8.26 -9.29 -4.40
CA SER A 127 -8.54 -10.03 -5.62
C SER A 127 -7.55 -11.20 -5.82
N TYR A 128 -6.25 -10.97 -5.60
CA TYR A 128 -5.26 -12.06 -5.63
C TYR A 128 -5.48 -13.09 -4.52
N GLY A 129 -5.89 -12.65 -3.33
CA GLY A 129 -6.25 -13.56 -2.25
C GLY A 129 -7.35 -14.53 -2.67
N MET A 130 -8.45 -14.01 -3.22
CA MET A 130 -9.53 -14.85 -3.79
C MET A 130 -9.00 -15.81 -4.86
N GLN A 131 -8.16 -15.32 -5.77
CA GLN A 131 -7.60 -16.13 -6.86
C GLN A 131 -6.72 -17.28 -6.33
N VAL A 132 -5.91 -17.06 -5.31
CA VAL A 132 -5.07 -18.10 -4.66
C VAL A 132 -5.93 -19.19 -4.05
N TYR A 133 -7.07 -18.85 -3.44
CA TYR A 133 -8.03 -19.81 -2.90
C TYR A 133 -8.82 -20.56 -3.98
N GLY A 134 -8.84 -20.05 -5.23
CA GLY A 134 -9.67 -20.61 -6.31
C GLY A 134 -11.16 -20.56 -5.95
N GLY A 135 -11.90 -21.63 -6.21
CA GLY A 135 -13.34 -21.70 -5.90
C GLY A 135 -13.67 -21.45 -4.41
N HIS A 136 -12.78 -21.84 -3.50
CA HIS A 136 -12.92 -21.56 -2.07
C HIS A 136 -12.88 -20.07 -1.77
N GLY A 137 -12.11 -19.28 -2.52
CA GLY A 137 -12.04 -17.83 -2.32
C GLY A 137 -13.32 -17.08 -2.67
N PHE A 138 -14.18 -17.68 -3.47
CA PHE A 138 -15.44 -17.08 -3.91
C PHE A 138 -16.62 -17.36 -2.96
N ILE A 139 -16.56 -18.43 -2.17
CA ILE A 139 -17.67 -18.84 -1.28
C ILE A 139 -17.49 -18.24 0.12
N LYS A 140 -18.62 -17.92 0.75
CA LYS A 140 -18.72 -17.19 2.02
C LYS A 140 -17.97 -17.87 3.18
N GLU A 141 -17.94 -19.18 3.21
CA GLU A 141 -17.37 -19.98 4.28
C GLU A 141 -15.87 -19.75 4.50
N TRP A 142 -15.15 -19.28 3.47
CA TRP A 142 -13.71 -19.00 3.54
C TRP A 142 -13.36 -17.55 3.82
N GLY A 143 -14.32 -16.63 3.74
CA GLY A 143 -14.19 -15.22 4.12
C GLY A 143 -13.36 -14.33 3.18
N MET A 144 -12.72 -14.87 2.13
CA MET A 144 -11.91 -14.06 1.21
C MET A 144 -12.75 -13.14 0.34
N GLU A 145 -13.94 -13.57 -0.08
CA GLU A 145 -14.87 -12.74 -0.84
C GLU A 145 -15.31 -11.51 -0.02
N GLN A 146 -15.44 -11.68 1.30
CA GLN A 146 -15.83 -10.60 2.20
C GLN A 146 -14.75 -9.51 2.26
N LEU A 147 -13.45 -9.90 2.34
CA LEU A 147 -12.35 -8.95 2.30
C LEU A 147 -12.36 -8.11 1.01
N ALA A 148 -12.60 -8.74 -0.15
CA ALA A 148 -12.68 -8.04 -1.43
C ALA A 148 -13.87 -7.07 -1.48
N ARG A 149 -15.01 -7.43 -0.94
CA ARG A 149 -16.20 -6.58 -0.85
C ARG A 149 -16.00 -5.39 0.09
N ASP A 150 -15.46 -5.64 1.28
CA ASP A 150 -15.22 -4.62 2.28
C ASP A 150 -14.15 -3.61 1.81
N THR A 151 -13.12 -4.09 1.12
CA THR A 151 -12.08 -3.23 0.57
C THR A 151 -12.60 -2.31 -0.54
N ARG A 152 -13.61 -2.75 -1.30
CA ARG A 152 -14.10 -1.98 -2.44
C ARG A 152 -14.64 -0.61 -2.06
N ILE A 153 -15.31 -0.47 -0.92
CA ILE A 153 -15.83 0.83 -0.47
C ILE A 153 -14.72 1.85 -0.19
N CYS A 154 -13.55 1.37 0.25
CA CYS A 154 -12.41 2.23 0.60
C CYS A 154 -11.92 3.07 -0.60
N THR A 155 -12.08 2.62 -1.83
CA THR A 155 -11.72 3.41 -3.03
C THR A 155 -12.74 4.49 -3.37
N MET A 156 -13.94 4.47 -2.77
CA MET A 156 -15.06 5.32 -3.12
C MET A 156 -15.34 6.43 -2.10
N TYR A 157 -15.44 6.08 -0.82
CA TYR A 157 -15.76 7.08 0.22
C TYR A 157 -14.51 7.87 0.65
N GLU A 158 -14.67 8.93 1.41
CA GLU A 158 -13.62 9.92 1.76
C GLU A 158 -12.94 10.55 0.53
N GLY A 159 -13.66 10.60 -0.57
CA GLY A 159 -13.19 11.01 -1.89
C GLY A 159 -12.68 9.84 -2.72
N THR A 160 -13.27 9.66 -3.90
CA THR A 160 -12.84 8.62 -4.86
C THR A 160 -11.38 8.80 -5.27
N THR A 161 -10.77 7.76 -5.84
CA THR A 161 -9.43 7.84 -6.43
C THR A 161 -9.27 9.01 -7.41
N GLY A 162 -10.30 9.29 -8.23
CA GLY A 162 -10.32 10.46 -9.11
C GLY A 162 -10.31 11.80 -8.35
N ILE A 163 -11.01 11.90 -7.23
CA ILE A 163 -10.98 13.09 -6.36
C ILE A 163 -9.60 13.26 -5.72
N GLN A 164 -8.94 12.17 -5.30
CA GLN A 164 -7.57 12.24 -4.80
C GLN A 164 -6.59 12.72 -5.89
N ALA A 165 -6.75 12.26 -7.13
CA ALA A 165 -5.94 12.72 -8.26
C ALA A 165 -6.12 14.22 -8.53
N ILE A 166 -7.35 14.73 -8.50
CA ILE A 166 -7.65 16.17 -8.65
C ILE A 166 -7.04 16.96 -7.47
N ASP A 167 -7.15 16.46 -6.25
CA ASP A 167 -6.56 17.10 -5.07
C ASP A 167 -5.03 17.17 -5.19
N LEU A 168 -4.39 16.05 -5.56
CA LEU A 168 -2.94 15.98 -5.75
C LEU A 168 -2.47 16.95 -6.86
N LEU A 169 -2.98 16.79 -8.06
CA LEU A 169 -2.49 17.55 -9.21
C LEU A 169 -2.98 19.00 -9.18
N GLY A 170 -4.28 19.22 -8.99
CA GLY A 170 -4.86 20.56 -9.06
C GLY A 170 -4.53 21.43 -7.86
N ARG A 171 -4.66 20.90 -6.65
CA ARG A 171 -4.47 21.70 -5.42
C ARG A 171 -3.05 21.65 -4.89
N LYS A 172 -2.45 20.45 -4.81
CA LYS A 172 -1.15 20.26 -4.13
C LYS A 172 0.03 20.59 -5.05
N VAL A 173 -0.03 20.24 -6.33
CA VAL A 173 1.03 20.56 -7.28
C VAL A 173 0.80 21.91 -7.94
N MET A 174 -0.27 22.06 -8.73
CA MET A 174 -0.51 23.30 -9.49
C MET A 174 -0.86 24.48 -8.58
N GLY A 175 -1.74 24.28 -7.59
CA GLY A 175 -2.18 25.33 -6.67
C GLY A 175 -1.08 25.86 -5.75
N SER A 176 -0.01 25.10 -5.51
CA SER A 176 1.18 25.53 -4.77
C SER A 176 2.35 25.94 -5.67
N ASN A 177 2.15 26.07 -6.98
CA ASN A 177 3.22 26.29 -7.96
C ASN A 177 4.38 25.28 -7.82
N GLY A 178 4.08 24.05 -7.45
CA GLY A 178 5.05 22.96 -7.26
C GLY A 178 5.78 22.96 -5.91
N GLU A 179 5.54 23.90 -5.01
CA GLU A 179 6.25 23.99 -3.74
C GLU A 179 6.12 22.71 -2.91
N LEU A 180 4.89 22.16 -2.74
CA LEU A 180 4.65 20.96 -1.97
C LEU A 180 5.36 19.72 -2.56
N LEU A 181 5.33 19.61 -3.88
CA LEU A 181 6.05 18.56 -4.60
C LEU A 181 7.57 18.68 -4.39
N ASN A 182 8.12 19.90 -4.52
CA ASN A 182 9.54 20.13 -4.39
C ASN A 182 10.08 19.77 -2.99
N VAL A 183 9.32 20.03 -1.92
CA VAL A 183 9.68 19.62 -0.56
C VAL A 183 9.86 18.09 -0.48
N PHE A 184 8.94 17.33 -1.05
CA PHE A 184 9.04 15.88 -1.05
C PHE A 184 10.17 15.36 -1.96
N VAL A 185 10.31 15.94 -3.16
CA VAL A 185 11.38 15.57 -4.09
C VAL A 185 12.76 15.83 -3.48
N GLN A 186 12.92 16.93 -2.75
CA GLN A 186 14.18 17.23 -2.07
C GLN A 186 14.51 16.19 -1.00
N GLU A 187 13.54 15.77 -0.20
CA GLU A 187 13.74 14.71 0.80
C GLU A 187 14.17 13.38 0.13
N VAL A 188 13.51 13.01 -0.97
CA VAL A 188 13.88 11.79 -1.72
C VAL A 188 15.31 11.89 -2.25
N ARG A 189 15.71 13.04 -2.77
CA ARG A 189 17.08 13.28 -3.25
C ARG A 189 18.10 13.17 -2.13
N GLU A 190 17.87 13.80 -1.00
CA GLU A 190 18.74 13.73 0.19
C GLU A 190 18.89 12.29 0.68
N TYR A 191 17.80 11.55 0.71
CA TYR A 191 17.83 10.13 1.05
C TYR A 191 18.66 9.31 0.06
N CYS A 192 18.48 9.52 -1.25
CA CYS A 192 19.28 8.86 -2.29
C CYS A 192 20.77 9.20 -2.16
N GLU A 193 21.13 10.45 -1.88
CA GLU A 193 22.52 10.85 -1.62
C GLU A 193 23.12 10.13 -0.39
N SER A 194 22.33 9.96 0.68
CA SER A 194 22.77 9.22 1.88
C SER A 194 23.07 7.74 1.63
N LEU A 195 22.52 7.20 0.53
CA LEU A 195 22.75 5.81 0.08
C LEU A 195 23.85 5.71 -0.99
N ARG A 196 24.41 6.82 -1.43
CA ARG A 196 25.46 6.85 -2.46
C ARG A 196 26.67 6.02 -2.01
N GLY A 197 27.18 5.16 -2.90
CA GLY A 197 28.28 4.25 -2.63
C GLY A 197 27.86 2.90 -2.01
N LYS A 198 26.60 2.71 -1.64
CA LYS A 198 26.09 1.42 -1.20
C LYS A 198 25.58 0.62 -2.41
N ALA A 199 26.39 -0.28 -2.94
CA ALA A 199 26.13 -1.02 -4.20
C ALA A 199 24.74 -1.67 -4.26
N GLN A 200 24.25 -2.17 -3.15
CA GLN A 200 22.92 -2.82 -3.06
C GLN A 200 21.74 -1.90 -3.37
N PHE A 201 21.91 -0.57 -3.28
CA PHE A 201 20.86 0.42 -3.55
C PHE A 201 21.08 1.19 -4.86
N SER A 202 22.17 0.94 -5.59
CA SER A 202 22.55 1.72 -6.78
C SER A 202 21.45 1.75 -7.87
N ALA A 203 20.80 0.62 -8.13
CA ALA A 203 19.72 0.56 -9.12
C ALA A 203 18.53 1.44 -8.73
N TRP A 204 18.17 1.49 -7.45
CA TRP A 204 17.04 2.30 -6.95
C TRP A 204 17.37 3.78 -6.90
N THR A 205 18.54 4.14 -6.37
CA THR A 205 18.97 5.53 -6.30
C THR A 205 19.09 6.15 -7.70
N ASN A 206 19.61 5.42 -8.67
CA ASN A 206 19.68 5.88 -10.05
C ASN A 206 18.29 6.09 -10.66
N ALA A 207 17.33 5.17 -10.43
CA ALA A 207 15.98 5.30 -10.94
C ALA A 207 15.18 6.45 -10.31
N LEU A 208 15.47 6.81 -9.05
CA LEU A 208 14.79 7.89 -8.32
C LEU A 208 15.40 9.27 -8.60
N THR A 209 16.64 9.35 -9.13
CA THR A 209 17.34 10.61 -9.39
C THR A 209 17.43 10.95 -10.87
N SER A 210 17.01 10.05 -11.77
CA SER A 210 16.86 10.27 -13.21
C SER A 210 15.56 11.01 -13.52
#